data_b0f8800f02161d22696e77c578a199c8
#
_entry.id   b0f8800f02161d22696e77c578a199c8
#
_cell.length_a   1.000
_cell.length_b   1.000
_cell.length_c   1.000
_cell.angle_alpha   90.00
_cell.angle_beta   90.00
_cell.angle_gamma   90.00
#
_symmetry.space_group_name_H-M   'P 1'
#
loop_
_entity.id
_entity.type
_entity.pdbx_description
1 polymer ?
#
loop_
_entity_poly.entity_id
_entity_poly.type
_entity_poly.pdbx_seq_one_letter_code
_entity_poly.pdbx_strand_id
1 'polypeptide(L)'
;MKRKGFLLLEALISLFILTSLALSIFPLATETARVIDSLARRGRLSSEALSVSDYMTEKIRNGRGRMAQAPVSGDRYTYYDLNERDVEARYTFYIDREKLKLLLYNGLSEPVTGEKTGTGETIIFSPSEDPVFSQEMGALHLHFLMEHKNGIDQVDCETSVIPYADLYKKGQPYV
;
A
#
# COMPACT_ATOMS: atom_id res chain seq x y z
N MET A 1 25.97 63.35 -26.03
CA MET A 1 24.60 62.79 -25.85
C MET A 1 24.41 61.34 -26.38
N LYS A 2 25.34 60.73 -27.11
CA LYS A 2 25.19 59.35 -27.69
C LYS A 2 25.30 58.20 -26.68
N ARG A 3 25.90 58.36 -25.50
CA ARG A 3 26.08 57.27 -24.49
C ARG A 3 24.81 56.87 -23.73
N LYS A 4 23.86 57.78 -23.54
CA LYS A 4 22.61 57.46 -22.80
C LYS A 4 21.63 56.56 -23.58
N GLY A 5 21.59 56.68 -24.89
CA GLY A 5 20.75 55.82 -25.74
C GLY A 5 21.25 54.37 -25.83
N PHE A 6 22.57 54.20 -25.78
CA PHE A 6 23.20 52.90 -25.82
C PHE A 6 22.95 52.11 -24.55
N LEU A 7 23.03 52.73 -23.39
CA LEU A 7 22.70 52.11 -22.08
C LEU A 7 21.23 51.70 -21.97
N LEU A 8 20.31 52.46 -22.57
CA LEU A 8 18.90 52.11 -22.59
C LEU A 8 18.60 50.89 -23.47
N LEU A 9 19.25 50.79 -24.61
CA LEU A 9 19.17 49.63 -25.51
C LEU A 9 19.74 48.36 -24.86
N GLU A 10 20.88 48.47 -24.21
CA GLU A 10 21.52 47.37 -23.49
C GLU A 10 20.65 46.86 -22.32
N ALA A 11 20.04 47.77 -21.57
CA ALA A 11 19.11 47.42 -20.51
C ALA A 11 17.85 46.71 -21.06
N LEU A 12 17.30 47.14 -22.18
CA LEU A 12 16.16 46.49 -22.84
C LEU A 12 16.51 45.08 -23.34
N ILE A 13 17.68 44.91 -23.99
CA ILE A 13 18.11 43.59 -24.43
C ILE A 13 18.34 42.65 -23.26
N SER A 14 18.98 43.12 -22.20
CA SER A 14 19.20 42.34 -20.98
C SER A 14 17.89 41.91 -20.33
N LEU A 15 16.91 42.82 -20.26
CA LEU A 15 15.58 42.51 -19.73
C LEU A 15 14.84 41.48 -20.60
N PHE A 16 14.95 41.61 -21.94
CA PHE A 16 14.34 40.65 -22.86
C PHE A 16 14.94 39.25 -22.74
N ILE A 17 16.26 39.14 -22.60
CA ILE A 17 16.96 37.88 -22.40
C ILE A 17 16.53 37.26 -21.04
N LEU A 18 16.51 38.07 -19.97
CA LEU A 18 16.13 37.62 -18.64
C LEU A 18 14.68 37.11 -18.61
N THR A 19 13.74 37.84 -19.22
CA THR A 19 12.35 37.42 -19.29
C THR A 19 12.16 36.15 -20.13
N SER A 20 12.86 36.03 -21.25
CA SER A 20 12.84 34.83 -22.11
C SER A 20 13.38 33.60 -21.36
N LEU A 21 14.48 33.76 -20.63
CA LEU A 21 15.01 32.69 -19.74
C LEU A 21 14.03 32.31 -18.64
N ALA A 22 13.46 33.28 -17.96
CA ALA A 22 12.48 33.03 -16.90
C ALA A 22 11.26 32.27 -17.43
N LEU A 23 10.71 32.66 -18.57
CA LEU A 23 9.59 31.99 -19.23
C LEU A 23 9.92 30.57 -19.68
N SER A 24 11.19 30.26 -19.96
CA SER A 24 11.60 28.90 -20.31
C SER A 24 11.85 28.00 -19.09
N ILE A 25 12.43 28.56 -18.02
CA ILE A 25 12.81 27.81 -16.82
C ILE A 25 11.60 27.53 -15.94
N PHE A 26 10.67 28.46 -15.84
CA PHE A 26 9.52 28.34 -14.93
C PHE A 26 8.62 27.10 -15.23
N PRO A 27 8.22 26.81 -16.49
CA PRO A 27 7.48 25.61 -16.82
C PRO A 27 8.25 24.33 -16.48
N LEU A 28 9.56 24.31 -16.75
CA LEU A 28 10.41 23.15 -16.45
C LEU A 28 10.50 22.89 -14.93
N ALA A 29 10.64 23.93 -14.12
CA ALA A 29 10.68 23.83 -12.68
C ALA A 29 9.34 23.31 -12.13
N THR A 30 8.21 23.80 -12.63
CA THR A 30 6.88 23.35 -12.22
C THR A 30 6.62 21.90 -12.60
N GLU A 31 7.02 21.48 -13.79
CA GLU A 31 6.88 20.09 -14.22
C GLU A 31 7.76 19.14 -13.40
N THR A 32 8.99 19.55 -13.15
CA THR A 32 9.91 18.79 -12.29
C THR A 32 9.33 18.62 -10.88
N ALA A 33 8.75 19.68 -10.31
CA ALA A 33 8.10 19.61 -8.99
C ALA A 33 6.90 18.63 -8.97
N ARG A 34 6.09 18.62 -10.04
CA ARG A 34 4.97 17.67 -10.18
C ARG A 34 5.45 16.22 -10.27
N VAL A 35 6.50 15.97 -11.03
CA VAL A 35 7.09 14.62 -11.15
C VAL A 35 7.64 14.15 -9.82
N ILE A 36 8.36 14.99 -9.09
CA ILE A 36 8.90 14.66 -7.76
C ILE A 36 7.75 14.33 -6.79
N ASP A 37 6.68 15.13 -6.78
CA ASP A 37 5.53 14.91 -5.91
C ASP A 37 4.80 13.59 -6.25
N SER A 38 4.62 13.29 -7.54
CA SER A 38 4.05 12.00 -8.00
C SER A 38 4.92 10.82 -7.57
N LEU A 39 6.24 10.90 -7.74
CA LEU A 39 7.16 9.85 -7.30
C LEU A 39 7.15 9.66 -5.79
N ALA A 40 7.08 10.75 -5.02
CA ALA A 40 7.00 10.68 -3.57
C ALA A 40 5.68 10.02 -3.10
N ARG A 41 4.55 10.32 -3.73
CA ARG A 41 3.26 9.66 -3.45
C ARG A 41 3.31 8.17 -3.76
N ARG A 42 3.79 7.79 -4.94
CA ARG A 42 3.94 6.37 -5.32
C ARG A 42 4.87 5.62 -4.37
N GLY A 43 5.98 6.24 -3.98
CA GLY A 43 6.91 5.67 -3.02
C GLY A 43 6.26 5.39 -1.65
N ARG A 44 5.44 6.31 -1.15
CA ARG A 44 4.68 6.12 0.09
C ARG A 44 3.66 5.00 -0.04
N LEU A 45 2.88 4.99 -1.12
CA LEU A 45 1.87 3.97 -1.37
C LEU A 45 2.50 2.58 -1.49
N SER A 46 3.61 2.45 -2.21
CA SER A 46 4.36 1.20 -2.33
C SER A 46 4.91 0.73 -0.98
N SER A 47 5.45 1.63 -0.17
CA SER A 47 5.93 1.31 1.18
C SER A 47 4.79 0.86 2.10
N GLU A 48 3.63 1.48 2.00
CA GLU A 48 2.43 1.09 2.76
C GLU A 48 1.94 -0.29 2.30
N ALA A 49 1.86 -0.55 1.00
CA ALA A 49 1.46 -1.84 0.44
C ALA A 49 2.37 -2.98 0.91
N LEU A 50 3.69 -2.79 0.89
CA LEU A 50 4.65 -3.75 1.41
C LEU A 50 4.46 -3.98 2.91
N SER A 51 4.31 -2.92 3.70
CA SER A 51 4.09 -3.03 5.15
C SER A 51 2.81 -3.80 5.49
N VAL A 52 1.73 -3.58 4.75
CA VAL A 52 0.47 -4.30 4.91
C VAL A 52 0.64 -5.77 4.54
N SER A 53 1.27 -6.05 3.40
CA SER A 53 1.55 -7.40 2.93
C SER A 53 2.42 -8.18 3.93
N ASP A 54 3.49 -7.57 4.44
CA ASP A 54 4.37 -8.18 5.44
C ASP A 54 3.63 -8.45 6.74
N TYR A 55 2.83 -7.49 7.22
CA TYR A 55 2.03 -7.66 8.43
C TYR A 55 1.05 -8.84 8.31
N MET A 56 0.32 -8.92 7.19
CA MET A 56 -0.61 -10.02 6.93
C MET A 56 0.13 -11.36 6.86
N THR A 57 1.20 -11.40 6.07
CA THR A 57 2.02 -12.61 5.88
C THR A 57 2.60 -13.09 7.20
N GLU A 58 3.12 -12.20 8.03
CA GLU A 58 3.65 -12.53 9.35
C GLU A 58 2.57 -13.10 10.27
N LYS A 59 1.41 -12.44 10.36
CA LYS A 59 0.29 -12.91 11.19
C LYS A 59 -0.24 -14.27 10.73
N ILE A 60 -0.40 -14.48 9.44
CA ILE A 60 -0.90 -15.72 8.87
C ILE A 60 0.13 -16.85 9.04
N ARG A 61 1.40 -16.57 8.76
CA ARG A 61 2.49 -17.56 8.90
C ARG A 61 2.68 -18.01 10.33
N ASN A 62 2.67 -17.08 11.26
CA ASN A 62 2.93 -17.32 12.68
C ASN A 62 1.69 -17.81 13.44
N GLY A 63 0.51 -17.86 12.80
CA GLY A 63 -0.70 -18.40 13.40
C GLY A 63 -0.47 -19.82 13.91
N ARG A 64 -0.61 -20.02 15.23
CA ARG A 64 -0.31 -21.29 15.93
C ARG A 64 -1.54 -22.16 16.11
N GLY A 65 -2.69 -21.72 15.64
CA GLY A 65 -3.95 -22.40 15.81
C GLY A 65 -3.98 -23.76 15.13
N ARG A 66 -4.51 -24.77 15.84
CA ARG A 66 -4.67 -26.14 15.34
C ARG A 66 -6.03 -26.37 14.67
N MET A 67 -6.98 -25.45 14.82
CA MET A 67 -8.29 -25.57 14.21
C MET A 67 -8.19 -25.55 12.70
N ALA A 68 -9.09 -26.30 12.04
CA ALA A 68 -9.21 -26.26 10.61
C ALA A 68 -9.45 -24.82 10.15
N GLN A 69 -8.67 -24.36 9.19
CA GLN A 69 -8.85 -23.05 8.61
C GLN A 69 -10.30 -22.91 8.12
N ALA A 70 -10.90 -21.77 8.38
CA ALA A 70 -12.16 -21.44 7.75
C ALA A 70 -11.95 -21.32 6.23
N PRO A 71 -12.94 -21.70 5.41
CA PRO A 71 -12.84 -21.56 3.98
C PRO A 71 -12.54 -20.09 3.63
N VAL A 72 -11.59 -19.90 2.72
CA VAL A 72 -11.30 -18.59 2.15
C VAL A 72 -12.57 -18.09 1.46
N SER A 73 -12.98 -16.90 1.78
CA SER A 73 -14.18 -16.28 1.23
C SER A 73 -13.84 -14.91 0.65
N GLY A 74 -13.34 -14.88 -0.58
CA GLY A 74 -13.15 -13.65 -1.34
C GLY A 74 -12.44 -12.52 -0.58
N ASP A 75 -13.22 -11.68 0.10
CA ASP A 75 -12.73 -10.52 0.85
C ASP A 75 -12.45 -10.80 2.32
N ARG A 76 -12.44 -12.08 2.72
CA ARG A 76 -12.23 -12.48 4.12
C ARG A 76 -11.32 -13.69 4.21
N TYR A 77 -10.39 -13.62 5.16
CA TYR A 77 -9.54 -14.74 5.53
C TYR A 77 -9.48 -14.89 7.05
N THR A 78 -9.81 -16.09 7.55
CA THR A 78 -9.80 -16.40 8.98
C THR A 78 -8.64 -17.32 9.31
N TYR A 79 -7.87 -16.97 10.32
CA TYR A 79 -6.82 -17.81 10.90
C TYR A 79 -6.99 -17.91 12.41
N TYR A 80 -6.27 -18.86 13.01
CA TYR A 80 -6.28 -19.07 14.44
C TYR A 80 -4.90 -18.84 15.00
N ASP A 81 -4.83 -18.18 16.15
CA ASP A 81 -3.60 -17.93 16.88
C ASP A 81 -3.89 -17.97 18.38
N LEU A 82 -2.84 -18.01 19.20
CA LEU A 82 -2.98 -17.91 20.64
C LEU A 82 -3.25 -16.46 21.06
N ASN A 83 -4.21 -16.27 21.92
CA ASN A 83 -4.47 -14.96 22.53
C ASN A 83 -3.50 -14.70 23.69
N GLU A 84 -3.62 -13.55 24.36
CA GLU A 84 -2.83 -13.15 25.53
C GLU A 84 -2.88 -14.13 26.71
N ARG A 85 -3.82 -15.07 26.72
CA ARG A 85 -4.01 -16.12 27.76
C ARG A 85 -3.60 -17.50 27.27
N ASP A 86 -2.82 -17.58 26.18
CA ASP A 86 -2.43 -18.84 25.53
C ASP A 86 -3.60 -19.75 25.14
N VAL A 87 -4.78 -19.15 24.90
CA VAL A 87 -5.96 -19.85 24.40
C VAL A 87 -6.11 -19.61 22.91
N GLU A 88 -6.38 -20.66 22.16
CA GLU A 88 -6.64 -20.58 20.74
C GLU A 88 -7.85 -19.69 20.43
N ALA A 89 -7.66 -18.71 19.61
CA ALA A 89 -8.62 -17.67 19.29
C ALA A 89 -8.68 -17.42 17.79
N ARG A 90 -9.84 -16.97 17.33
CA ARG A 90 -10.10 -16.70 15.93
C ARG A 90 -9.82 -15.25 15.59
N TYR A 91 -9.08 -15.02 14.50
CA TYR A 91 -8.77 -13.73 13.93
C TYR A 91 -9.22 -13.72 12.46
N THR A 92 -9.74 -12.60 11.98
CA THR A 92 -10.23 -12.52 10.60
C THR A 92 -9.77 -11.22 9.96
N PHE A 93 -9.00 -11.34 8.88
CA PHE A 93 -8.80 -10.24 7.95
C PHE A 93 -10.04 -10.08 7.07
N TYR A 94 -10.48 -8.86 6.87
CA TYR A 94 -11.61 -8.56 6.01
C TYR A 94 -11.54 -7.15 5.46
N ILE A 95 -12.17 -6.94 4.31
CA ILE A 95 -12.31 -5.62 3.70
C ILE A 95 -13.68 -5.05 4.06
N ASP A 96 -13.68 -3.87 4.63
CA ASP A 96 -14.87 -3.10 4.95
C ASP A 96 -14.70 -1.66 4.47
N ARG A 97 -15.57 -1.22 3.55
CA ARG A 97 -15.53 0.11 2.95
C ARG A 97 -14.14 0.47 2.44
N GLU A 98 -13.58 -0.40 1.60
CA GLU A 98 -12.26 -0.22 0.96
C GLU A 98 -11.08 -0.09 1.95
N LYS A 99 -11.25 -0.59 3.16
CA LYS A 99 -10.21 -0.64 4.18
C LYS A 99 -9.99 -2.07 4.66
N LEU A 100 -8.73 -2.46 4.75
CA LEU A 100 -8.38 -3.73 5.36
C LEU A 100 -8.46 -3.60 6.89
N LYS A 101 -9.19 -4.50 7.52
CA LYS A 101 -9.37 -4.57 8.96
C LYS A 101 -9.02 -5.96 9.48
N LEU A 102 -8.59 -6.02 10.72
CA LEU A 102 -8.39 -7.25 11.48
C LEU A 102 -9.45 -7.33 12.60
N LEU A 103 -10.33 -8.32 12.53
CA LEU A 103 -11.25 -8.65 13.59
C LEU A 103 -10.53 -9.52 14.61
N LEU A 104 -10.43 -9.04 15.84
CA LEU A 104 -9.83 -9.74 16.97
C LEU A 104 -10.82 -10.73 17.62
N TYR A 105 -10.28 -11.64 18.40
CA TYR A 105 -11.06 -12.65 19.14
C TYR A 105 -12.11 -12.08 20.10
N ASN A 106 -11.91 -10.87 20.59
CA ASN A 106 -12.82 -10.16 21.49
C ASN A 106 -13.94 -9.39 20.77
N GLY A 107 -14.01 -9.50 19.45
CA GLY A 107 -14.98 -8.80 18.60
C GLY A 107 -14.59 -7.36 18.25
N LEU A 108 -13.45 -6.87 18.72
CA LEU A 108 -12.92 -5.57 18.30
C LEU A 108 -12.34 -5.66 16.90
N SER A 109 -12.46 -4.60 16.15
CA SER A 109 -11.89 -4.46 14.82
C SER A 109 -10.78 -3.42 14.82
N GLU A 110 -9.60 -3.82 14.39
CA GLU A 110 -8.46 -2.93 14.23
C GLU A 110 -8.25 -2.62 12.75
N PRO A 111 -8.09 -1.34 12.38
CA PRO A 111 -7.72 -0.98 11.03
C PRO A 111 -6.27 -1.38 10.77
N VAL A 112 -6.03 -2.04 9.64
CA VAL A 112 -4.70 -2.38 9.15
C VAL A 112 -4.21 -1.31 8.19
N THR A 113 -5.11 -0.69 7.44
CA THR A 113 -4.81 0.37 6.47
C THR A 113 -5.56 1.66 6.78
N GLY A 114 -5.01 2.78 6.34
CA GLY A 114 -5.70 4.08 6.26
C GLY A 114 -5.79 4.89 7.55
N GLU A 115 -5.97 4.25 8.73
CA GLU A 115 -6.13 4.98 9.99
C GLU A 115 -4.84 5.01 10.83
N LYS A 116 -4.02 3.96 10.73
CA LYS A 116 -2.73 3.89 11.46
C LYS A 116 -1.63 4.73 10.81
N THR A 117 -1.69 4.94 9.52
CA THR A 117 -0.69 5.70 8.76
C THR A 117 -0.95 7.21 8.74
N GLY A 118 -2.06 7.66 9.35
CA GLY A 118 -2.39 9.08 9.48
C GLY A 118 -2.88 9.75 8.19
N THR A 119 -2.91 9.05 7.09
CA THR A 119 -3.30 9.64 5.80
C THR A 119 -4.78 9.49 5.48
N GLY A 120 -5.47 8.48 6.02
CA GLY A 120 -6.92 8.26 5.79
C GLY A 120 -7.36 8.19 4.32
N GLU A 121 -6.40 8.33 3.41
CA GLU A 121 -6.60 8.55 1.98
C GLU A 121 -6.34 7.30 1.13
N THR A 122 -5.79 6.25 1.74
CA THR A 122 -5.48 5.00 1.05
C THR A 122 -6.66 4.05 1.11
N ILE A 123 -7.01 3.50 -0.03
CA ILE A 123 -8.06 2.49 -0.18
C ILE A 123 -7.45 1.18 -0.69
N ILE A 124 -8.06 0.07 -0.27
CA ILE A 124 -7.75 -1.26 -0.78
C ILE A 124 -8.98 -1.83 -1.44
N PHE A 125 -8.80 -2.44 -2.58
CA PHE A 125 -9.87 -3.15 -3.26
C PHE A 125 -9.36 -4.41 -3.98
N SER A 126 -10.30 -5.30 -4.29
CA SER A 126 -10.05 -6.48 -5.09
C SER A 126 -9.72 -6.10 -6.52
N PRO A 127 -8.73 -6.72 -7.17
CA PRO A 127 -8.59 -6.65 -8.62
C PRO A 127 -9.89 -7.13 -9.29
N SER A 128 -10.21 -6.60 -10.45
CA SER A 128 -11.54 -6.69 -11.07
C SER A 128 -12.11 -8.10 -11.27
N GLU A 129 -11.32 -9.15 -11.20
CA GLU A 129 -11.76 -10.53 -11.42
C GLU A 129 -11.28 -11.51 -10.33
N ASP A 130 -10.29 -11.15 -9.53
CA ASP A 130 -9.69 -12.05 -8.55
C ASP A 130 -10.04 -11.65 -7.12
N PRO A 131 -10.40 -12.61 -6.24
CA PRO A 131 -10.64 -12.31 -4.83
C PRO A 131 -9.34 -11.91 -4.14
N VAL A 132 -9.43 -11.01 -3.15
CA VAL A 132 -8.26 -10.57 -2.36
C VAL A 132 -7.58 -11.75 -1.67
N PHE A 133 -8.36 -12.72 -1.22
CA PHE A 133 -7.85 -13.95 -0.62
C PHE A 133 -8.26 -15.14 -1.47
N SER A 134 -7.30 -15.91 -1.94
CA SER A 134 -7.52 -17.18 -2.61
C SER A 134 -6.59 -18.25 -2.05
N GLN A 135 -6.95 -19.50 -2.19
CA GLN A 135 -6.13 -20.62 -1.73
C GLN A 135 -5.91 -21.61 -2.86
N GLU A 136 -4.66 -21.86 -3.18
CA GLU A 136 -4.26 -22.78 -4.21
C GLU A 136 -3.10 -23.66 -3.72
N MET A 137 -3.18 -24.98 -3.95
CA MET A 137 -2.16 -25.95 -3.57
C MET A 137 -1.67 -25.91 -2.11
N GLY A 138 -2.50 -25.36 -1.19
CA GLY A 138 -2.15 -25.22 0.22
C GLY A 138 -1.43 -23.92 0.56
N ALA A 139 -1.19 -23.05 -0.40
CA ALA A 139 -0.75 -21.69 -0.19
C ALA A 139 -1.94 -20.73 -0.20
N LEU A 140 -1.91 -19.73 0.66
CA LEU A 140 -2.81 -18.60 0.61
C LEU A 140 -2.19 -17.54 -0.29
N HIS A 141 -2.90 -17.13 -1.30
CA HIS A 141 -2.56 -16.03 -2.18
C HIS A 141 -3.30 -14.77 -1.74
N LEU A 142 -2.56 -13.69 -1.66
CA LEU A 142 -3.04 -12.35 -1.35
C LEU A 142 -2.83 -11.49 -2.58
N HIS A 143 -3.91 -10.99 -3.16
CA HIS A 143 -3.86 -10.13 -4.33
C HIS A 143 -4.78 -8.93 -4.12
N PHE A 144 -4.21 -7.74 -3.97
CA PHE A 144 -4.98 -6.52 -3.75
C PHE A 144 -4.35 -5.32 -4.42
N LEU A 145 -5.20 -4.38 -4.76
CA LEU A 145 -4.81 -3.08 -5.28
C LEU A 145 -4.90 -2.04 -4.17
N MET A 146 -3.86 -1.25 -4.01
CA MET A 146 -3.88 -0.06 -3.15
C MET A 146 -3.89 1.20 -4.00
N GLU A 147 -4.75 2.13 -3.64
CA GLU A 147 -4.92 3.38 -4.36
C GLU A 147 -5.08 4.54 -3.38
N HIS A 148 -4.58 5.70 -3.76
CA HIS A 148 -5.00 6.94 -3.12
C HIS A 148 -6.41 7.33 -3.56
N LYS A 149 -7.22 7.90 -2.67
CA LYS A 149 -8.58 8.39 -2.96
C LYS A 149 -8.68 9.34 -4.15
N ASN A 150 -7.58 9.94 -4.56
CA ASN A 150 -7.52 10.79 -5.75
C ASN A 150 -7.47 9.99 -7.07
N GLY A 151 -7.39 8.65 -7.02
CA GLY A 151 -7.42 7.77 -8.18
C GLY A 151 -6.23 7.86 -9.14
N ILE A 152 -5.16 8.59 -8.77
CA ILE A 152 -4.05 8.87 -9.68
C ILE A 152 -2.92 7.84 -9.54
N ASP A 153 -2.66 7.40 -8.31
CA ASP A 153 -1.57 6.49 -8.02
C ASP A 153 -2.13 5.16 -7.48
N GLN A 154 -1.73 4.06 -8.11
CA GLN A 154 -2.17 2.71 -7.80
C GLN A 154 -0.94 1.79 -7.69
N VAL A 155 -0.99 0.85 -6.73
CA VAL A 155 0.01 -0.20 -6.56
C VAL A 155 -0.69 -1.54 -6.49
N ASP A 156 -0.27 -2.46 -7.34
CA ASP A 156 -0.69 -3.85 -7.33
C ASP A 156 0.22 -4.65 -6.41
N CYS A 157 -0.36 -5.43 -5.51
CA CYS A 157 0.33 -6.18 -4.50
C CYS A 157 -0.11 -7.64 -4.52
N GLU A 158 0.82 -8.51 -4.90
CA GLU A 158 0.61 -9.95 -4.92
C GLU A 158 1.66 -10.64 -4.04
N THR A 159 1.20 -11.53 -3.17
CA THR A 159 2.09 -12.35 -2.34
C THR A 159 1.43 -13.68 -2.00
N SER A 160 2.25 -14.67 -1.62
CA SER A 160 1.76 -15.98 -1.22
C SER A 160 2.38 -16.39 0.11
N VAL A 161 1.57 -17.00 0.96
CA VAL A 161 2.00 -17.47 2.27
C VAL A 161 1.51 -18.88 2.54
N ILE A 162 2.38 -19.74 3.07
CA ILE A 162 2.00 -21.06 3.58
C ILE A 162 1.94 -20.95 5.11
N PRO A 163 0.73 -21.12 5.71
CA PRO A 163 0.59 -21.10 7.16
C PRO A 163 1.34 -22.26 7.81
N TYR A 164 2.04 -22.02 8.89
CA TYR A 164 2.74 -23.09 9.62
C TYR A 164 1.81 -24.22 10.07
N ALA A 165 0.57 -23.89 10.45
CA ALA A 165 -0.42 -24.87 10.82
C ALA A 165 -0.70 -25.94 9.72
N ASP A 166 -0.59 -25.55 8.44
CA ASP A 166 -0.80 -26.49 7.32
C ASP A 166 0.42 -27.35 7.05
N LEU A 167 1.61 -26.86 7.35
CA LEU A 167 2.83 -27.65 7.27
C LEU A 167 2.86 -28.77 8.31
N TYR A 168 2.37 -28.51 9.53
CA TYR A 168 2.28 -29.52 10.59
C TYR A 168 1.25 -30.62 10.29
N LYS A 169 0.17 -30.32 9.58
CA LYS A 169 -0.86 -31.32 9.22
C LYS A 169 -0.36 -32.39 8.28
N LYS A 170 0.67 -32.13 7.51
CA LYS A 170 1.25 -33.09 6.53
C LYS A 170 2.23 -34.09 7.15
N GLY A 171 2.44 -34.08 8.49
CA GLY A 171 3.25 -35.09 9.19
C GLY A 171 4.73 -35.08 8.80
N GLN A 172 5.23 -34.02 8.23
CA GLN A 172 6.67 -33.86 7.97
C GLN A 172 7.32 -33.19 9.17
N PRO A 173 8.24 -33.88 9.86
CA PRO A 173 9.07 -33.21 10.85
C PRO A 173 9.99 -32.21 10.11
N TYR A 174 10.05 -30.99 10.62
CA TYR A 174 11.09 -30.06 10.19
C TYR A 174 12.46 -30.62 10.52
N VAL A 175 13.28 -30.76 9.52
CA VAL A 175 14.74 -30.95 9.65
C VAL A 175 15.38 -29.58 9.78
#